data_113e5669cc8bd0ec1217fd4ef6534f9e
#
_entry.id   113e5669cc8bd0ec1217fd4ef6534f9e
#
_cell.length_a   1.000
_cell.length_b   1.000
_cell.length_c   1.000
_cell.angle_alpha   90.00
_cell.angle_beta   90.00
_cell.angle_gamma   90.00
#
_symmetry.space_group_name_H-M   'P 1'
#
loop_
_entity.id
_entity.type
_entity.pdbx_description
1 polymer ?
#
loop_
_entity_poly.entity_id
_entity_poly.type
_entity_poly.pdbx_seq_one_letter_code
_entity_poly.pdbx_strand_id
1 'polypeptide(L)'
;NAALQASSALWQLYEEAKNLHASMEEYERTFHQQQDLSLLKQALMGGQISMIEYFVEISVVYQSKTNLLQLENQYQKAMAQIYKSRL
;
A
#
# COMPACT_ATOMS: atom_id res chain seq x y z
N ASN A 1 -32.34 -7.42 14.25
CA ASN A 1 -31.89 -7.03 15.59
C ASN A 1 -30.74 -6.00 15.46
N ALA A 2 -30.91 -4.82 16.06
CA ALA A 2 -29.95 -3.72 15.96
C ALA A 2 -28.58 -4.11 16.54
N ALA A 3 -28.55 -4.89 17.62
CA ALA A 3 -27.31 -5.34 18.26
C ALA A 3 -26.51 -6.26 17.34
N LEU A 4 -27.18 -7.17 16.63
CA LEU A 4 -26.52 -8.07 15.67
C LEU A 4 -26.01 -7.28 14.46
N GLN A 5 -26.77 -6.29 14.00
CA GLN A 5 -26.34 -5.44 12.89
C GLN A 5 -25.12 -4.61 13.25
N ALA A 6 -25.08 -4.06 14.46
CA ALA A 6 -23.93 -3.28 14.93
C ALA A 6 -22.68 -4.16 15.07
N SER A 7 -22.83 -5.37 15.62
CA SER A 7 -21.73 -6.33 15.74
C SER A 7 -21.22 -6.77 14.38
N SER A 8 -22.13 -7.01 13.43
CA SER A 8 -21.76 -7.40 12.07
C SER A 8 -21.00 -6.27 11.35
N ALA A 9 -21.45 -5.03 11.51
CA ALA A 9 -20.78 -3.88 10.93
C ALA A 9 -19.38 -3.70 11.50
N LEU A 10 -19.21 -3.84 12.82
CA LEU A 10 -17.93 -3.76 13.47
C LEU A 10 -16.99 -4.88 13.00
N TRP A 11 -17.50 -6.10 12.86
CA TRP A 11 -16.74 -7.23 12.35
C TRP A 11 -16.23 -6.95 10.93
N GLN A 12 -17.08 -6.39 10.06
CA GLN A 12 -16.69 -6.02 8.71
C GLN A 12 -15.56 -4.98 8.70
N LEU A 13 -15.62 -4.01 9.61
CA LEU A 13 -14.56 -3.01 9.74
C LEU A 13 -13.24 -3.64 10.15
N TYR A 14 -13.26 -4.58 11.09
CA TYR A 14 -12.06 -5.31 11.50
C TYR A 14 -11.47 -6.13 10.34
N GLU A 15 -12.33 -6.82 9.58
CA GLU A 15 -11.89 -7.60 8.43
C GLU A 15 -11.28 -6.68 7.35
N GLU A 16 -11.91 -5.54 7.10
CA GLU A 16 -11.39 -4.57 6.15
C GLU A 16 -10.02 -4.04 6.59
N ALA A 17 -9.88 -3.66 7.85
CA ALA A 17 -8.62 -3.18 8.39
C ALA A 17 -7.52 -4.24 8.32
N LYS A 18 -7.85 -5.49 8.62
CA LYS A 18 -6.92 -6.61 8.55
C LYS A 18 -6.45 -6.84 7.11
N ASN A 19 -7.37 -6.82 6.15
CA ASN A 19 -7.05 -7.00 4.74
C ASN A 19 -6.21 -5.85 4.20
N LEU A 20 -6.53 -4.62 4.57
CA LEU A 20 -5.75 -3.45 4.19
C LEU A 20 -4.33 -3.52 4.75
N HIS A 21 -4.19 -3.93 6.01
CA HIS A 21 -2.89 -4.09 6.64
C HIS A 21 -2.04 -5.14 5.93
N ALA A 22 -2.64 -6.28 5.59
CA ALA A 22 -1.94 -7.33 4.85
C ALA A 22 -1.47 -6.84 3.48
N SER A 23 -2.31 -6.08 2.78
CA SER A 23 -1.96 -5.48 1.49
C SER A 23 -0.83 -4.47 1.63
N MET A 24 -0.85 -3.65 2.67
CA MET A 24 0.21 -2.69 2.96
C MET A 24 1.54 -3.39 3.21
N GLU A 25 1.54 -4.46 4.00
CA GLU A 25 2.76 -5.23 4.26
C GLU A 25 3.33 -5.85 3.00
N GLU A 26 2.46 -6.36 2.12
CA GLU A 26 2.88 -6.93 0.84
C GLU A 26 3.51 -5.86 -0.05
N TYR A 27 2.90 -4.68 -0.15
CA TYR A 27 3.47 -3.56 -0.92
C TYR A 27 4.80 -3.11 -0.34
N GLU A 28 4.91 -3.03 0.97
CA GLU A 28 6.15 -2.63 1.62
C GLU A 28 7.28 -3.62 1.32
N ARG A 29 7.01 -4.91 1.38
CA ARG A 29 8.00 -5.94 1.03
C ARG A 29 8.45 -5.83 -0.42
N THR A 30 7.49 -5.70 -1.34
CA THR A 30 7.77 -5.54 -2.76
C THR A 30 8.59 -4.28 -2.99
N PHE A 31 8.23 -3.19 -2.33
CA PHE A 31 8.92 -1.92 -2.42
C PHE A 31 10.37 -2.02 -1.97
N HIS A 32 10.62 -2.69 -0.85
CA HIS A 32 11.99 -2.91 -0.35
C HIS A 32 12.81 -3.79 -1.29
N GLN A 33 12.20 -4.79 -1.91
CA GLN A 33 12.89 -5.68 -2.84
C GLN A 33 13.25 -4.99 -4.15
N GLN A 34 12.39 -4.08 -4.62
CA GLN A 34 12.57 -3.38 -5.90
C GLN A 34 13.40 -2.11 -5.75
N GLN A 35 13.68 -1.71 -4.53
CA GLN A 35 14.17 -0.38 -4.28
C GLN A 35 15.66 -0.26 -4.19
N ASP A 36 16.26 -0.25 -5.34
CA ASP A 36 17.46 0.55 -5.34
C ASP A 36 17.45 1.44 -6.57
N LEU A 37 16.85 2.63 -6.41
CA LEU A 37 16.87 3.66 -7.44
C LEU A 37 18.30 4.03 -7.81
N SER A 38 19.24 3.85 -6.89
CA SER A 38 20.64 4.12 -7.17
C SER A 38 21.22 3.07 -8.12
N LEU A 39 20.81 1.80 -7.99
CA LEU A 39 21.20 0.75 -8.95
C LEU A 39 20.62 1.02 -10.33
N LEU A 40 19.37 1.45 -10.41
CA LEU A 40 18.76 1.83 -11.69
C LEU A 40 19.51 2.98 -12.34
N LYS A 41 19.87 3.99 -11.57
CA LYS A 41 20.65 5.11 -12.06
C LYS A 41 22.02 4.68 -12.56
N GLN A 42 22.69 3.81 -11.81
CA GLN A 42 23.98 3.25 -12.22
C GLN A 42 23.86 2.46 -13.51
N ALA A 43 22.83 1.64 -13.64
CA ALA A 43 22.57 0.86 -14.84
C ALA A 43 22.35 1.77 -16.06
N LEU A 44 21.60 2.87 -15.88
CA LEU A 44 21.40 3.86 -16.93
C LEU A 44 22.72 4.52 -17.34
N MET A 45 23.51 4.97 -16.37
CA MET A 45 24.77 5.65 -16.61
C MET A 45 25.81 4.71 -17.22
N GLY A 46 25.76 3.44 -16.87
CA GLY A 46 26.64 2.41 -17.44
C GLY A 46 26.21 1.87 -18.80
N GLY A 47 25.07 2.34 -19.32
CA GLY A 47 24.56 1.88 -20.60
C GLY A 47 23.92 0.52 -20.60
N GLN A 48 23.64 -0.05 -19.42
CA GLN A 48 23.03 -1.38 -19.30
C GLN A 48 21.52 -1.35 -19.58
N ILE A 49 20.90 -0.21 -19.32
CA ILE A 49 19.46 0.01 -19.64
C ILE A 49 19.32 1.31 -20.43
N SER A 50 18.27 1.38 -21.24
CA SER A 50 17.94 2.58 -21.99
C SER A 50 17.22 3.61 -21.10
N MET A 51 17.17 4.85 -21.58
CA MET A 51 16.43 5.92 -20.90
C MET A 51 14.95 5.57 -20.78
N ILE A 52 14.39 4.93 -21.80
CA ILE A 52 12.97 4.51 -21.79
C ILE A 52 12.76 3.45 -20.73
N GLU A 53 13.64 2.44 -20.64
CA GLU A 53 13.56 1.41 -19.61
C GLU A 53 13.67 2.02 -18.21
N TYR A 54 14.57 2.97 -18.04
CA TYR A 54 14.73 3.69 -16.77
C TYR A 54 13.44 4.41 -16.37
N PHE A 55 12.83 5.15 -17.30
CA PHE A 55 11.56 5.85 -17.02
C PHE A 55 10.43 4.88 -16.70
N VAL A 56 10.35 3.77 -17.41
CA VAL A 56 9.31 2.74 -17.15
C VAL A 56 9.48 2.19 -15.73
N GLU A 57 10.70 1.84 -15.34
CA GLU A 57 10.97 1.29 -14.00
C GLU A 57 10.66 2.31 -12.90
N ILE A 58 11.05 3.56 -13.10
CA ILE A 58 10.73 4.63 -12.13
C ILE A 58 9.23 4.83 -12.03
N SER A 59 8.51 4.79 -13.15
CA SER A 59 7.05 4.94 -13.14
C SER A 59 6.38 3.83 -12.35
N VAL A 60 6.87 2.59 -12.46
CA VAL A 60 6.36 1.46 -11.68
C VAL A 60 6.60 1.69 -10.18
N VAL A 61 7.76 2.16 -9.80
CA VAL A 61 8.09 2.47 -8.40
C VAL A 61 7.16 3.56 -7.87
N TYR A 62 6.97 4.64 -8.62
CA TYR A 62 6.07 5.72 -8.20
C TYR A 62 4.62 5.25 -8.09
N GLN A 63 4.17 4.43 -9.02
CA GLN A 63 2.80 3.88 -8.99
C GLN A 63 2.61 3.00 -7.76
N SER A 64 3.57 2.15 -7.44
CA SER A 64 3.53 1.30 -6.25
C SER A 64 3.49 2.14 -4.98
N LYS A 65 4.26 3.21 -4.93
CA LYS A 65 4.28 4.12 -3.79
C LYS A 65 2.94 4.84 -3.62
N THR A 66 2.34 5.28 -4.72
CA THR A 66 1.01 5.90 -4.70
C THR A 66 -0.04 4.93 -4.21
N ASN A 67 0.01 3.68 -4.67
CA ASN A 67 -0.90 2.63 -4.23
C ASN A 67 -0.77 2.36 -2.73
N LEU A 68 0.46 2.32 -2.22
CA LEU A 68 0.72 2.15 -0.80
C LEU A 68 0.12 3.30 0.02
N LEU A 69 0.30 4.54 -0.43
CA LEU A 69 -0.26 5.71 0.24
C LEU A 69 -1.80 5.66 0.28
N GLN A 70 -2.43 5.21 -0.79
CA GLN A 70 -3.88 5.03 -0.83
C GLN A 70 -4.34 3.98 0.16
N LEU A 71 -3.62 2.86 0.26
CA LEU A 71 -3.92 1.79 1.21
C LEU A 71 -3.76 2.28 2.65
N GLU A 72 -2.70 3.03 2.93
CA GLU A 72 -2.49 3.63 4.24
C GLU A 72 -3.65 4.56 4.61
N ASN A 73 -4.10 5.38 3.67
CA ASN A 73 -5.24 6.27 3.87
C ASN A 73 -6.52 5.50 4.19
N GLN A 74 -6.80 4.44 3.43
CA GLN A 74 -7.96 3.59 3.64
C GLN A 74 -7.89 2.88 4.99
N TYR A 75 -6.70 2.41 5.35
CA TYR A 75 -6.48 1.76 6.64
C TYR A 75 -6.76 2.73 7.80
N GLN A 76 -6.25 3.95 7.71
CA GLN A 76 -6.46 4.96 8.73
C GLN A 76 -7.94 5.30 8.88
N LYS A 77 -8.68 5.38 7.78
CA LYS A 77 -10.12 5.62 7.81
C LYS A 77 -10.86 4.46 8.47
N ALA A 78 -10.50 3.22 8.14
CA ALA A 78 -11.10 2.04 8.73
C ALA A 78 -10.84 1.99 10.24
N MET A 79 -9.62 2.28 10.66
CA MET A 79 -9.26 2.32 12.08
C MET A 79 -10.01 3.42 12.81
N ALA A 80 -10.17 4.58 12.20
CA ALA A 80 -10.93 5.68 12.79
C ALA A 80 -12.39 5.29 13.02
N GLN A 81 -13.00 4.59 12.06
CA GLN A 81 -14.38 4.11 12.20
C GLN A 81 -14.51 3.07 13.30
N ILE A 82 -13.54 2.13 13.41
CA ILE A 82 -13.51 1.14 14.49
C ILE A 82 -13.43 1.84 15.84
N TYR A 83 -12.54 2.81 15.95
CA TYR A 83 -12.33 3.57 17.17
C TYR A 83 -13.59 4.32 17.58
N LYS A 84 -14.23 4.95 16.61
CA LYS A 84 -15.49 5.67 16.81
C LYS A 84 -16.61 4.74 17.26
N SER A 85 -16.67 3.52 16.72
CA SER A 85 -17.69 2.53 17.08
C SER A 85 -17.52 2.00 18.51
N ARG A 86 -16.33 2.11 19.08
CA ARG A 86 -16.03 1.68 20.45
C ARG A 86 -16.39 2.73 21.49
N LEU A 87 -16.52 3.96 21.07
CA LEU A 87 -16.93 5.05 21.96
C LEU A 87 -18.43 5.13 22.10
#